data_289b66df0bfc2772b1813ce4cd7183d0
#
_entry.id   289b66df0bfc2772b1813ce4cd7183d0
#
_cell.length_a   1.000
_cell.length_b   1.000
_cell.length_c   1.000
_cell.angle_alpha   90.00
_cell.angle_beta   90.00
_cell.angle_gamma   90.00
#
_symmetry.space_group_name_H-M   'P 1'
#
loop_
_entity.id
_entity.type
_entity.pdbx_description
1 polymer ?
#
loop_
_entity_poly.entity_id
_entity_poly.type
_entity_poly.pdbx_seq_one_letter_code
_entity_poly.pdbx_strand_id
1 'polypeptide(L)'
;SVNKMGNVLECGRYLLPVTLVSPTSDSSSSTIYIDVTVREPYETLAPLHDGSELFMIFYINTSEFDPRLATSHYISKMDFFNPDGNWKAGVGNIVNLRKTSVGYDEESGRAVLTLSSDMRYLIDNYNEYIRPVQETGRKVCLCIEGGGKGIGFCNMTDEQIADFVSQVMYYVNEFGFDGVNLWDRNSGYGTDGMPQVNKTSYPKLIKALREALGNYKLLTLVDYEEPTADFWDVAACGGIEVGKYIDYAWSGYVEQIYQVVDPYNPGGTGVSTEHIRK
;
A
#
# COMPACT_ATOMS: atom_id res chain seq x y z
N SER A 1 -3.01 -9.61 -19.77
CA SER A 1 -1.97 -9.73 -20.81
C SER A 1 -2.46 -10.54 -21.98
N VAL A 2 -2.00 -10.22 -23.18
CA VAL A 2 -2.45 -10.87 -24.42
C VAL A 2 -1.24 -11.57 -25.04
N ASN A 3 -1.42 -12.83 -25.42
CA ASN A 3 -0.39 -13.55 -26.18
C ASN A 3 -0.30 -13.06 -27.64
N LYS A 4 0.67 -13.57 -28.40
CA LYS A 4 0.86 -13.20 -29.81
C LYS A 4 -0.36 -13.50 -30.71
N MET A 5 -1.29 -14.34 -30.26
CA MET A 5 -2.52 -14.68 -30.98
C MET A 5 -3.74 -13.87 -30.49
N GLY A 6 -3.54 -12.93 -29.57
CA GLY A 6 -4.62 -12.10 -29.04
C GLY A 6 -5.45 -12.76 -27.93
N ASN A 7 -5.08 -13.95 -27.48
CA ASN A 7 -5.80 -14.62 -26.39
C ASN A 7 -5.39 -14.03 -25.03
N VAL A 8 -6.35 -13.90 -24.15
CA VAL A 8 -6.12 -13.50 -22.77
C VAL A 8 -5.50 -14.68 -22.03
N LEU A 9 -4.40 -14.44 -21.31
CA LEU A 9 -3.82 -15.44 -20.42
C LEU A 9 -4.71 -15.59 -19.18
N GLU A 10 -4.98 -16.83 -18.80
CA GLU A 10 -5.66 -17.12 -17.54
C GLU A 10 -4.80 -16.69 -16.35
N CYS A 11 -5.43 -16.44 -15.21
CA CYS A 11 -4.70 -16.17 -13.98
C CYS A 11 -3.85 -17.37 -13.59
N GLY A 12 -2.61 -17.11 -13.21
CA GLY A 12 -1.68 -18.17 -12.86
C GLY A 12 -0.23 -17.73 -12.94
N ARG A 13 0.66 -18.64 -12.61
CA ARG A 13 2.11 -18.45 -12.70
C ARG A 13 2.64 -19.17 -13.93
N TYR A 14 3.40 -18.45 -14.74
CA TYR A 14 3.95 -18.91 -15.99
C TYR A 14 5.46 -18.78 -15.99
N LEU A 15 6.16 -19.84 -16.37
CA LEU A 15 7.57 -19.78 -16.69
C LEU A 15 7.72 -19.63 -18.20
N LEU A 16 8.07 -18.44 -18.65
CA LEU A 16 8.23 -18.15 -20.07
C LEU A 16 9.70 -18.37 -20.47
N PRO A 17 9.98 -19.37 -21.32
CA PRO A 17 11.32 -19.55 -21.85
C PRO A 17 11.65 -18.45 -22.86
N VAL A 18 12.77 -17.78 -22.66
CA VAL A 18 13.34 -16.82 -23.61
C VAL A 18 14.68 -17.37 -24.06
N THR A 19 14.76 -17.73 -25.35
CA THR A 19 16.01 -18.23 -25.92
C THR A 19 16.79 -17.08 -26.54
N LEU A 20 17.97 -16.86 -26.02
CA LEU A 20 18.95 -15.93 -26.55
C LEU A 20 19.80 -16.68 -27.58
N VAL A 21 19.76 -16.23 -28.82
CA VAL A 21 20.58 -16.79 -29.89
C VAL A 21 21.71 -15.81 -30.18
N SER A 22 22.93 -16.31 -30.17
CA SER A 22 24.10 -15.51 -30.55
C SER A 22 23.99 -15.05 -32.02
N PRO A 23 24.20 -13.77 -32.29
CA PRO A 23 24.18 -13.27 -33.67
C PRO A 23 25.43 -13.72 -34.49
N THR A 24 26.42 -14.32 -33.86
CA THR A 24 27.62 -14.84 -34.50
C THR A 24 27.48 -16.32 -34.80
N SER A 25 28.14 -16.82 -35.83
CA SER A 25 28.00 -18.14 -36.47
C SER A 25 28.27 -19.36 -35.58
N ASP A 26 28.65 -19.20 -34.36
CA ASP A 26 28.69 -20.28 -33.37
C ASP A 26 27.34 -20.39 -32.70
N SER A 27 26.60 -21.44 -33.00
CA SER A 27 25.24 -21.76 -32.63
C SER A 27 25.04 -22.01 -31.13
N SER A 28 25.59 -21.16 -30.26
CA SER A 28 25.31 -21.21 -28.84
C SER A 28 23.98 -20.48 -28.57
N SER A 29 23.02 -21.22 -28.07
CA SER A 29 21.76 -20.63 -27.54
C SER A 29 21.73 -20.85 -26.02
N SER A 30 21.29 -19.86 -25.32
CA SER A 30 21.02 -19.92 -23.87
C SER A 30 19.54 -19.64 -23.63
N THR A 31 18.88 -20.48 -22.86
CA THR A 31 17.48 -20.26 -22.48
C THR A 31 17.42 -19.79 -21.03
N ILE A 32 16.84 -18.64 -20.82
CA ILE A 32 16.45 -18.12 -19.51
C ILE A 32 14.94 -18.28 -19.34
N TYR A 33 14.50 -18.44 -18.12
CA TYR A 33 13.09 -18.53 -17.79
C TYR A 33 12.67 -17.24 -17.07
N ILE A 34 11.64 -16.58 -17.62
CA ILE A 34 11.04 -15.42 -16.98
C ILE A 34 9.81 -15.91 -16.23
N ASP A 35 9.80 -15.66 -14.92
CA ASP A 35 8.66 -15.95 -14.07
C ASP A 35 7.63 -14.81 -14.20
N VAL A 36 6.46 -15.14 -14.75
CA VAL A 36 5.35 -14.20 -14.98
C VAL A 36 4.14 -14.66 -14.20
N THR A 37 3.66 -13.81 -13.30
CA THR A 37 2.39 -14.03 -12.63
C THR A 37 1.31 -13.19 -13.30
N VAL A 38 0.31 -13.85 -13.87
CA VAL A 38 -0.91 -13.22 -14.38
C VAL A 38 -1.94 -13.23 -13.26
N ARG A 39 -2.43 -12.05 -12.91
CA ARG A 39 -3.42 -11.87 -11.85
C ARG A 39 -4.70 -11.27 -12.44
N GLU A 40 -5.80 -11.49 -11.74
CA GLU A 40 -7.04 -10.79 -12.03
C GLU A 40 -6.85 -9.27 -11.90
N PRO A 41 -7.53 -8.49 -12.73
CA PRO A 41 -7.60 -7.04 -12.54
C PRO A 41 -8.10 -6.70 -11.13
N TYR A 42 -7.62 -5.59 -10.61
CA TYR A 42 -7.97 -5.13 -9.27
C TYR A 42 -9.48 -4.92 -9.06
N GLU A 43 -10.20 -4.59 -10.10
CA GLU A 43 -11.67 -4.44 -10.08
C GLU A 43 -12.42 -5.64 -9.47
N THR A 44 -11.79 -6.81 -9.45
CA THR A 44 -12.36 -7.99 -8.79
C THR A 44 -12.28 -7.94 -7.26
N LEU A 45 -11.60 -6.97 -6.67
CA LEU A 45 -11.65 -6.72 -5.22
C LEU A 45 -12.88 -5.90 -4.79
N ALA A 46 -13.59 -5.28 -5.72
CA ALA A 46 -14.81 -4.53 -5.42
C ALA A 46 -15.90 -5.31 -4.66
N PRO A 47 -16.04 -6.65 -4.81
CA PRO A 47 -17.01 -7.43 -4.04
C PRO A 47 -16.69 -7.61 -2.55
N LEU A 48 -15.61 -7.08 -2.04
CA LEU A 48 -15.30 -7.16 -0.59
C LEU A 48 -16.35 -6.48 0.30
N HIS A 49 -17.36 -5.84 -0.28
CA HIS A 49 -18.37 -5.04 0.41
C HIS A 49 -19.79 -5.56 0.34
N ASP A 50 -20.03 -6.81 0.03
CA ASP A 50 -21.40 -7.34 0.09
C ASP A 50 -21.92 -7.51 1.53
N GLY A 51 -21.11 -7.16 2.52
CA GLY A 51 -21.43 -7.23 3.94
C GLY A 51 -21.31 -8.62 4.53
N SER A 52 -20.97 -9.64 3.73
CA SER A 52 -20.86 -11.02 4.17
C SER A 52 -19.42 -11.45 4.48
N GLU A 53 -18.44 -10.64 4.15
CA GLU A 53 -17.02 -10.96 4.33
C GLU A 53 -16.34 -9.99 5.29
N LEU A 54 -15.52 -10.54 6.18
CA LEU A 54 -14.67 -9.72 7.04
C LEU A 54 -13.51 -9.17 6.23
N PHE A 55 -13.41 -7.84 6.16
CA PHE A 55 -12.29 -7.15 5.59
C PHE A 55 -11.27 -6.82 6.69
N MET A 56 -10.07 -7.34 6.57
CA MET A 56 -8.99 -7.10 7.53
C MET A 56 -7.80 -6.43 6.88
N ILE A 57 -7.23 -5.49 7.59
CA ILE A 57 -6.07 -4.73 7.17
C ILE A 57 -4.99 -4.92 8.23
N PHE A 58 -3.83 -5.39 7.79
CA PHE A 58 -2.65 -5.49 8.64
C PHE A 58 -1.68 -4.35 8.38
N TYR A 59 -1.15 -3.79 9.45
CA TYR A 59 0.01 -2.92 9.44
C TYR A 59 1.17 -3.67 10.05
N ILE A 60 2.14 -4.07 9.24
CA ILE A 60 3.32 -4.80 9.68
C ILE A 60 4.48 -3.83 9.83
N ASN A 61 4.94 -3.64 11.07
CA ASN A 61 6.20 -2.98 11.33
C ASN A 61 7.34 -3.94 11.00
N THR A 62 7.99 -3.71 9.87
CA THR A 62 9.01 -4.61 9.32
C THR A 62 10.29 -4.70 10.15
N SER A 63 10.48 -3.78 11.11
CA SER A 63 11.59 -3.85 12.08
C SER A 63 11.29 -4.79 13.26
N GLU A 64 10.05 -5.24 13.41
CA GLU A 64 9.62 -6.07 14.54
C GLU A 64 9.02 -7.41 14.09
N PHE A 65 8.38 -7.43 12.92
CA PHE A 65 7.59 -8.55 12.47
C PHE A 65 7.89 -8.93 11.02
N ASP A 66 7.91 -10.23 10.78
CA ASP A 66 7.97 -10.83 9.45
C ASP A 66 6.61 -10.65 8.75
N PRO A 67 6.56 -10.14 7.51
CA PRO A 67 5.33 -10.00 6.75
C PRO A 67 4.53 -11.29 6.58
N ARG A 68 5.21 -12.44 6.58
CA ARG A 68 4.58 -13.77 6.46
C ARG A 68 3.69 -14.12 7.64
N LEU A 69 3.80 -13.41 8.76
CA LEU A 69 2.85 -13.53 9.88
C LEU A 69 1.41 -13.20 9.48
N ALA A 70 1.22 -12.33 8.49
CA ALA A 70 -0.11 -12.05 7.94
C ALA A 70 -0.78 -13.27 7.29
N THR A 71 -0.01 -14.30 6.99
CA THR A 71 -0.51 -15.57 6.44
C THR A 71 -0.68 -16.65 7.47
N SER A 72 -0.33 -16.38 8.74
CA SER A 72 -0.37 -17.39 9.79
C SER A 72 -1.77 -17.96 9.94
N HIS A 73 -1.86 -19.28 10.03
CA HIS A 73 -3.12 -20.03 10.09
C HIS A 73 -3.94 -19.79 11.34
N TYR A 74 -3.37 -19.09 12.30
CA TYR A 74 -3.95 -19.00 13.64
C TYR A 74 -5.24 -18.16 13.67
N ILE A 75 -5.29 -17.10 12.89
CA ILE A 75 -6.45 -16.19 12.85
C ILE A 75 -7.51 -16.70 11.85
N SER A 76 -7.12 -17.45 10.85
CA SER A 76 -8.03 -17.88 9.77
C SER A 76 -8.86 -19.11 10.10
N LYS A 77 -8.42 -19.94 11.05
CA LYS A 77 -9.06 -21.24 11.27
C LYS A 77 -10.25 -21.23 12.22
N MET A 78 -10.36 -20.26 13.11
CA MET A 78 -11.38 -20.35 14.17
C MET A 78 -12.64 -19.52 13.90
N ASP A 79 -12.58 -18.45 13.11
CA ASP A 79 -13.63 -17.46 13.10
C ASP A 79 -14.39 -17.30 11.78
N PHE A 80 -13.94 -17.94 10.69
CA PHE A 80 -14.53 -17.70 9.37
C PHE A 80 -14.85 -18.99 8.62
N PHE A 81 -15.75 -19.78 9.19
CA PHE A 81 -16.41 -20.85 8.46
C PHE A 81 -17.45 -20.24 7.52
N ASN A 82 -17.25 -20.40 6.21
CA ASN A 82 -18.34 -20.30 5.27
C ASN A 82 -19.41 -21.33 5.66
N PRO A 83 -20.72 -21.00 5.61
CA PRO A 83 -21.80 -21.96 5.84
C PRO A 83 -21.68 -23.23 5.00
N ASP A 84 -21.00 -23.17 3.87
CA ASP A 84 -20.75 -24.30 2.96
C ASP A 84 -19.55 -25.18 3.34
N GLY A 85 -18.88 -24.91 4.45
CA GLY A 85 -17.73 -25.67 4.93
C GLY A 85 -16.43 -25.45 4.17
N ASN A 86 -16.40 -24.56 3.20
CA ASN A 86 -15.22 -24.20 2.43
C ASN A 86 -14.49 -23.01 3.07
N TRP A 87 -13.17 -23.10 3.17
CA TRP A 87 -12.34 -22.01 3.63
C TRP A 87 -12.34 -20.87 2.60
N LYS A 88 -12.88 -19.72 2.98
CA LYS A 88 -12.63 -18.52 2.19
C LYS A 88 -11.19 -18.06 2.42
N ALA A 89 -10.55 -17.66 1.33
CA ALA A 89 -9.16 -17.21 1.35
C ALA A 89 -8.97 -16.08 2.37
N GLY A 90 -8.18 -16.37 3.35
CA GLY A 90 -7.42 -15.54 4.25
C GLY A 90 -8.04 -14.28 4.81
N VAL A 91 -8.13 -14.27 6.09
CA VAL A 91 -8.20 -13.08 6.92
C VAL A 91 -7.02 -12.17 6.56
N GLY A 92 -7.27 -10.87 6.36
CA GLY A 92 -6.23 -9.91 6.00
C GLY A 92 -6.09 -9.69 4.51
N ASN A 93 -7.05 -9.01 3.92
CA ASN A 93 -7.07 -8.71 2.50
C ASN A 93 -5.94 -7.77 2.05
N ILE A 94 -5.56 -6.84 2.93
CA ILE A 94 -4.48 -5.88 2.68
C ILE A 94 -3.44 -5.97 3.79
N VAL A 95 -2.18 -6.05 3.38
CA VAL A 95 -1.01 -6.03 4.25
C VAL A 95 -0.18 -4.80 3.90
N ASN A 96 -0.17 -3.82 4.79
CA ASN A 96 0.59 -2.60 4.65
C ASN A 96 1.95 -2.76 5.35
N LEU A 97 3.03 -2.73 4.59
CA LEU A 97 4.39 -2.82 5.12
C LEU A 97 4.87 -1.43 5.53
N ARG A 98 5.16 -1.28 6.81
CA ARG A 98 5.62 -0.03 7.41
C ARG A 98 7.14 0.06 7.48
N LYS A 99 7.61 1.28 7.73
CA LYS A 99 8.97 1.80 7.76
C LYS A 99 9.47 2.24 6.38
N THR A 100 8.51 2.73 5.57
CA THR A 100 8.79 3.58 4.42
C THR A 100 8.32 5.00 4.76
N SER A 101 9.11 5.99 4.48
CA SER A 101 8.81 7.36 4.91
C SER A 101 9.25 8.43 3.90
N VAL A 102 8.69 9.63 4.05
CA VAL A 102 9.13 10.82 3.32
C VAL A 102 10.36 11.39 4.02
N GLY A 103 11.49 11.32 3.36
CA GLY A 103 12.72 12.02 3.77
C GLY A 103 12.92 13.31 3.00
N TYR A 104 13.96 14.04 3.35
CA TYR A 104 14.37 15.26 2.69
C TYR A 104 15.87 15.25 2.43
N ASP A 105 16.23 15.50 1.18
CA ASP A 105 17.61 15.72 0.76
C ASP A 105 17.89 17.23 0.73
N GLU A 106 18.64 17.71 1.71
CA GLU A 106 18.93 19.13 1.88
C GLU A 106 19.78 19.71 0.74
N GLU A 107 20.62 18.89 0.11
CA GLU A 107 21.51 19.35 -0.96
C GLU A 107 20.73 19.63 -2.24
N SER A 108 19.81 18.74 -2.59
CA SER A 108 19.00 18.85 -3.80
C SER A 108 17.62 19.48 -3.58
N GLY A 109 17.18 19.64 -2.32
CA GLY A 109 15.84 20.10 -1.98
C GLY A 109 14.73 19.12 -2.33
N ARG A 110 15.06 17.83 -2.47
CA ARG A 110 14.10 16.78 -2.89
C ARG A 110 13.38 16.15 -1.72
N ALA A 111 12.11 15.88 -1.91
CA ALA A 111 11.41 14.88 -1.12
C ALA A 111 11.85 13.49 -1.60
N VAL A 112 12.30 12.64 -0.68
CA VAL A 112 12.86 11.33 -1.02
C VAL A 112 12.12 10.21 -0.31
N LEU A 113 11.86 9.12 -1.03
CA LEU A 113 11.31 7.89 -0.44
C LEU A 113 12.41 7.16 0.32
N THR A 114 12.28 7.10 1.63
CA THR A 114 13.27 6.50 2.52
C THR A 114 12.76 5.17 3.05
N LEU A 115 13.58 4.15 2.94
CA LEU A 115 13.34 2.82 3.50
C LEU A 115 14.19 2.61 4.74
N SER A 116 13.65 2.01 5.79
CA SER A 116 14.49 1.47 6.88
C SER A 116 15.39 0.35 6.35
N SER A 117 16.44 0.02 7.11
CA SER A 117 17.32 -1.10 6.77
C SER A 117 16.56 -2.42 6.65
N ASP A 118 15.62 -2.65 7.56
CA ASP A 118 14.81 -3.87 7.57
C ASP A 118 13.85 -3.93 6.38
N MET A 119 13.21 -2.81 6.05
CA MET A 119 12.35 -2.73 4.87
C MET A 119 13.14 -2.95 3.59
N ARG A 120 14.35 -2.40 3.50
CA ARG A 120 15.25 -2.64 2.36
C ARG A 120 15.62 -4.11 2.25
N TYR A 121 15.98 -4.74 3.36
CA TYR A 121 16.27 -6.17 3.38
C TYR A 121 15.10 -7.02 2.87
N LEU A 122 13.88 -6.71 3.30
CA LEU A 122 12.68 -7.42 2.84
C LEU A 122 12.43 -7.21 1.34
N ILE A 123 12.64 -6.00 0.84
CA ILE A 123 12.49 -5.68 -0.58
C ILE A 123 13.56 -6.38 -1.42
N ASP A 124 14.81 -6.37 -0.98
CA ASP A 124 15.91 -7.07 -1.67
C ASP A 124 15.69 -8.61 -1.70
N ASN A 125 14.92 -9.12 -0.76
CA ASN A 125 14.54 -10.53 -0.65
C ASN A 125 13.01 -10.74 -0.86
N TYR A 126 12.37 -9.95 -1.73
CA TYR A 126 10.92 -9.93 -1.89
C TYR A 126 10.30 -11.29 -2.25
N ASN A 127 11.04 -12.15 -2.95
CA ASN A 127 10.57 -13.49 -3.29
C ASN A 127 10.40 -14.39 -2.06
N GLU A 128 11.16 -14.12 -0.99
CA GLU A 128 11.08 -14.89 0.25
C GLU A 128 10.02 -14.31 1.21
N TYR A 129 9.90 -12.99 1.30
CA TYR A 129 9.11 -12.32 2.33
C TYR A 129 7.79 -11.74 1.85
N ILE A 130 7.73 -11.26 0.61
CA ILE A 130 6.57 -10.53 0.07
C ILE A 130 5.73 -11.44 -0.82
N ARG A 131 6.36 -12.15 -1.76
CA ARG A 131 5.66 -13.05 -2.69
C ARG A 131 4.79 -14.10 -1.99
N PRO A 132 5.26 -14.81 -0.94
CA PRO A 132 4.43 -15.80 -0.27
C PRO A 132 3.14 -15.20 0.30
N VAL A 133 3.18 -13.94 0.76
CA VAL A 133 1.98 -13.24 1.24
C VAL A 133 1.01 -12.97 0.09
N GLN A 134 1.52 -12.50 -1.04
CA GLN A 134 0.72 -12.24 -2.24
C GLN A 134 0.12 -13.51 -2.86
N GLU A 135 0.85 -14.62 -2.82
CA GLU A 135 0.39 -15.93 -3.31
C GLU A 135 -0.83 -16.48 -2.56
N THR A 136 -1.07 -16.01 -1.34
CA THR A 136 -2.29 -16.31 -0.59
C THR A 136 -3.52 -15.51 -1.03
N GLY A 137 -3.38 -14.65 -2.05
CA GLY A 137 -4.44 -13.74 -2.50
C GLY A 137 -4.49 -12.39 -1.79
N ARG A 138 -3.63 -12.17 -0.79
CA ARG A 138 -3.53 -10.88 -0.09
C ARG A 138 -2.83 -9.85 -0.94
N LYS A 139 -3.21 -8.59 -0.75
CA LYS A 139 -2.56 -7.44 -1.39
C LYS A 139 -1.51 -6.86 -0.46
N VAL A 140 -0.29 -6.72 -0.95
CA VAL A 140 0.82 -6.16 -0.18
C VAL A 140 1.14 -4.77 -0.70
N CYS A 141 1.00 -3.77 0.17
CA CYS A 141 1.17 -2.37 -0.14
C CYS A 141 2.34 -1.76 0.65
N LEU A 142 3.02 -0.79 0.04
CA LEU A 142 3.93 0.09 0.76
C LEU A 142 3.13 1.08 1.60
N CYS A 143 3.32 1.08 2.91
CA CYS A 143 2.79 2.13 3.78
C CYS A 143 3.81 3.25 3.92
N ILE A 144 3.50 4.41 3.38
CA ILE A 144 4.37 5.59 3.41
C ILE A 144 3.90 6.51 4.53
N GLU A 145 4.81 6.86 5.42
CA GLU A 145 4.59 7.74 6.57
C GLU A 145 5.48 8.99 6.48
N GLY A 146 5.30 9.95 7.36
CA GLY A 146 6.24 11.05 7.53
C GLY A 146 7.58 10.58 8.13
N GLY A 147 8.66 11.24 7.75
CA GLY A 147 10.02 10.92 8.20
C GLY A 147 10.58 11.88 9.23
N GLY A 148 9.78 12.80 9.79
CA GLY A 148 10.21 13.75 10.81
C GLY A 148 11.16 14.85 10.31
N LYS A 149 11.20 15.08 9.00
CA LYS A 149 12.15 16.03 8.38
C LYS A 149 11.52 17.38 8.04
N GLY A 150 10.28 17.63 8.45
CA GLY A 150 9.54 18.85 8.15
C GLY A 150 8.89 18.90 6.77
N ILE A 151 9.15 17.90 5.94
CA ILE A 151 8.49 17.68 4.67
C ILE A 151 7.61 16.43 4.75
N GLY A 152 6.43 16.50 4.16
CA GLY A 152 5.45 15.43 4.10
C GLY A 152 4.42 15.69 3.02
N PHE A 153 3.32 14.99 3.04
CA PHE A 153 2.33 15.05 1.98
C PHE A 153 1.65 16.42 1.86
N CYS A 154 1.59 17.19 2.97
CA CYS A 154 0.89 18.48 3.02
C CYS A 154 1.70 19.69 2.56
N ASN A 155 2.99 19.54 2.21
CA ASN A 155 3.83 20.71 1.87
C ASN A 155 4.85 20.47 0.74
N MET A 156 4.68 19.41 -0.06
CA MET A 156 5.49 19.23 -1.28
C MET A 156 5.10 20.24 -2.36
N THR A 157 6.09 20.71 -3.13
CA THR A 157 5.83 21.42 -4.36
C THR A 157 5.37 20.47 -5.48
N ASP A 158 4.87 21.01 -6.58
CA ASP A 158 4.42 20.19 -7.72
C ASP A 158 5.60 19.38 -8.31
N GLU A 159 6.80 19.95 -8.35
CA GLU A 159 8.02 19.26 -8.80
C GLU A 159 8.41 18.13 -7.82
N GLN A 160 8.34 18.39 -6.52
CA GLN A 160 8.62 17.37 -5.51
C GLN A 160 7.59 16.23 -5.56
N ILE A 161 6.32 16.54 -5.80
CA ILE A 161 5.27 15.53 -5.99
C ILE A 161 5.59 14.64 -7.20
N ALA A 162 5.91 15.22 -8.35
CA ALA A 162 6.21 14.47 -9.56
C ALA A 162 7.42 13.55 -9.39
N ASP A 163 8.49 14.06 -8.77
CA ASP A 163 9.69 13.30 -8.48
C ASP A 163 9.41 12.18 -7.44
N PHE A 164 8.72 12.50 -6.36
CA PHE A 164 8.37 11.54 -5.31
C PHE A 164 7.49 10.39 -5.84
N VAL A 165 6.49 10.70 -6.67
CA VAL A 165 5.67 9.70 -7.36
C VAL A 165 6.53 8.76 -8.20
N SER A 166 7.52 9.29 -8.92
CA SER A 166 8.44 8.46 -9.72
C SER A 166 9.24 7.50 -8.85
N GLN A 167 9.69 7.95 -7.68
CA GLN A 167 10.40 7.09 -6.72
C GLN A 167 9.49 5.99 -6.16
N VAL A 168 8.25 6.32 -5.78
CA VAL A 168 7.26 5.34 -5.31
C VAL A 168 6.99 4.30 -6.41
N MET A 169 6.76 4.74 -7.64
CA MET A 169 6.47 3.86 -8.77
C MET A 169 7.63 2.94 -9.13
N TYR A 170 8.87 3.37 -8.93
CA TYR A 170 10.02 2.50 -9.08
C TYR A 170 9.89 1.25 -8.19
N TYR A 171 9.65 1.43 -6.88
CA TYR A 171 9.50 0.32 -5.96
C TYR A 171 8.24 -0.52 -6.24
N VAL A 172 7.13 0.12 -6.55
CA VAL A 172 5.88 -0.59 -6.86
C VAL A 172 6.03 -1.49 -8.08
N ASN A 173 6.68 -1.01 -9.12
CA ASN A 173 6.82 -1.75 -10.38
C ASN A 173 7.94 -2.80 -10.30
N GLU A 174 9.11 -2.41 -9.80
CA GLU A 174 10.29 -3.29 -9.74
C GLU A 174 10.03 -4.51 -8.83
N PHE A 175 9.45 -4.29 -7.67
CA PHE A 175 9.22 -5.34 -6.68
C PHE A 175 7.78 -5.88 -6.67
N GLY A 176 6.91 -5.36 -7.53
CA GLY A 176 5.56 -5.84 -7.76
C GLY A 176 4.64 -5.70 -6.55
N PHE A 177 4.73 -4.59 -5.82
CA PHE A 177 3.74 -4.28 -4.80
C PHE A 177 2.36 -4.10 -5.42
N ASP A 178 1.32 -4.46 -4.68
CA ASP A 178 -0.06 -4.36 -5.11
C ASP A 178 -0.63 -2.94 -4.96
N GLY A 179 0.10 -2.05 -4.31
CA GLY A 179 -0.31 -0.66 -4.16
C GLY A 179 0.45 0.11 -3.09
N VAL A 180 -0.15 1.22 -2.70
CA VAL A 180 0.39 2.18 -1.74
C VAL A 180 -0.67 2.53 -0.71
N ASN A 181 -0.25 2.63 0.54
CA ASN A 181 -1.02 3.19 1.63
C ASN A 181 -0.36 4.48 2.10
N LEU A 182 -1.14 5.54 2.24
CA LEU A 182 -0.66 6.83 2.71
C LEU A 182 -1.12 7.07 4.13
N TRP A 183 -0.19 7.36 5.01
CA TRP A 183 -0.46 7.71 6.40
C TRP A 183 0.37 8.92 6.80
N ASP A 184 -0.19 10.12 6.68
CA ASP A 184 0.52 11.35 7.04
C ASP A 184 0.57 11.54 8.56
N ARG A 185 1.56 10.93 9.16
CA ARG A 185 1.91 11.13 10.56
C ARG A 185 3.41 11.30 10.71
N ASN A 186 3.84 11.95 11.76
CA ASN A 186 5.26 12.15 12.10
C ASN A 186 6.05 12.90 11.01
N SER A 187 5.42 13.75 10.20
CA SER A 187 6.08 14.50 9.13
C SER A 187 7.00 15.62 9.66
N GLY A 188 6.76 16.08 10.89
CA GLY A 188 7.58 17.14 11.51
C GLY A 188 7.29 18.52 10.92
N TYR A 189 6.06 18.77 10.47
CA TYR A 189 5.66 20.07 9.94
C TYR A 189 5.97 21.22 10.89
N GLY A 190 6.30 22.38 10.33
CA GLY A 190 6.71 23.54 11.10
C GLY A 190 8.19 23.59 11.43
N THR A 191 9.00 22.66 10.93
CA THR A 191 10.47 22.73 11.03
C THR A 191 10.97 23.96 10.26
N ASP A 192 11.89 24.71 10.88
CA ASP A 192 12.48 25.90 10.30
C ASP A 192 13.12 25.61 8.93
N GLY A 193 12.88 26.49 7.97
CA GLY A 193 13.38 26.36 6.60
C GLY A 193 12.57 25.43 5.71
N MET A 194 11.57 24.72 6.23
CA MET A 194 10.68 23.87 5.44
C MET A 194 9.44 24.63 4.95
N PRO A 195 8.86 24.23 3.81
CA PRO A 195 7.62 24.82 3.29
C PRO A 195 6.48 24.71 4.31
N GLN A 196 5.63 25.72 4.33
CA GLN A 196 4.40 25.67 5.15
C GLN A 196 3.43 24.65 4.60
N VAL A 197 2.70 23.98 5.48
CA VAL A 197 1.59 23.10 5.10
C VAL A 197 0.52 23.86 4.34
N ASN A 198 -0.08 23.20 3.36
CA ASN A 198 -1.20 23.72 2.60
C ASN A 198 -2.20 22.62 2.29
N LYS A 199 -3.43 22.99 1.97
CA LYS A 199 -4.54 22.05 1.76
C LYS A 199 -4.54 21.37 0.40
N THR A 200 -3.65 21.76 -0.52
CA THR A 200 -3.69 21.29 -1.92
C THR A 200 -2.58 20.29 -2.24
N SER A 201 -1.48 20.28 -1.49
CA SER A 201 -0.33 19.41 -1.74
C SER A 201 -0.72 17.92 -1.63
N TYR A 202 -1.34 17.53 -0.53
CA TYR A 202 -1.72 16.12 -0.32
C TYR A 202 -2.78 15.64 -1.36
N PRO A 203 -3.87 16.38 -1.64
CA PRO A 203 -4.77 16.05 -2.75
C PRO A 203 -4.08 15.90 -4.11
N LYS A 204 -3.13 16.77 -4.44
CA LYS A 204 -2.33 16.66 -5.68
C LYS A 204 -1.47 15.40 -5.70
N LEU A 205 -0.82 15.07 -4.59
CA LEU A 205 -0.04 13.83 -4.47
C LEU A 205 -0.93 12.60 -4.67
N ILE A 206 -2.09 12.55 -4.04
CA ILE A 206 -3.06 11.44 -4.20
C ILE A 206 -3.47 11.29 -5.66
N LYS A 207 -3.83 12.39 -6.31
CA LYS A 207 -4.20 12.38 -7.72
C LYS A 207 -3.05 11.89 -8.60
N ALA A 208 -1.84 12.40 -8.41
CA ALA A 208 -0.67 12.02 -9.19
C ALA A 208 -0.29 10.54 -8.99
N LEU A 209 -0.38 10.04 -7.75
CA LEU A 209 -0.18 8.61 -7.46
C LEU A 209 -1.24 7.74 -8.15
N ARG A 210 -2.52 8.11 -8.12
CA ARG A 210 -3.57 7.36 -8.82
C ARG A 210 -3.33 7.32 -10.32
N GLU A 211 -2.96 8.43 -10.92
CA GLU A 211 -2.66 8.51 -12.35
C GLU A 211 -1.47 7.61 -12.72
N ALA A 212 -0.45 7.54 -11.88
CA ALA A 212 0.71 6.69 -12.09
C ALA A 212 0.45 5.20 -11.81
N LEU A 213 -0.31 4.88 -10.76
CA LEU A 213 -0.68 3.51 -10.38
C LEU A 213 -1.69 2.87 -11.37
N GLY A 214 -2.46 3.70 -12.09
CA GLY A 214 -3.56 3.23 -12.93
C GLY A 214 -4.69 2.60 -12.10
N ASN A 215 -5.54 1.80 -12.75
CA ASN A 215 -6.72 1.19 -12.12
C ASN A 215 -6.45 -0.19 -11.48
N TYR A 216 -5.24 -0.72 -11.61
CA TYR A 216 -4.92 -2.10 -11.20
C TYR A 216 -4.15 -2.19 -9.88
N LYS A 217 -3.74 -1.07 -9.33
CA LYS A 217 -2.97 -0.98 -8.08
C LYS A 217 -3.78 -0.23 -7.03
N LEU A 218 -3.67 -0.68 -5.78
CA LEU A 218 -4.32 -0.04 -4.65
C LEU A 218 -3.72 1.32 -4.32
N LEU A 219 -4.59 2.29 -4.06
CA LEU A 219 -4.24 3.52 -3.36
C LEU A 219 -5.19 3.66 -2.18
N THR A 220 -4.65 3.53 -0.99
CA THR A 220 -5.40 3.56 0.25
C THR A 220 -4.91 4.68 1.16
N LEU A 221 -5.76 5.13 2.06
CA LEU A 221 -5.53 6.28 2.91
C LEU A 221 -5.88 5.97 4.35
N VAL A 222 -5.05 6.41 5.27
CA VAL A 222 -5.41 6.55 6.68
C VAL A 222 -5.92 7.96 6.91
N ASP A 223 -7.20 8.07 7.28
CA ASP A 223 -7.82 9.32 7.69
C ASP A 223 -7.45 9.60 9.14
N TYR A 224 -6.58 10.58 9.34
CA TYR A 224 -6.01 10.86 10.64
C TYR A 224 -5.60 12.33 10.79
N GLU A 225 -6.17 13.00 11.79
CA GLU A 225 -5.84 14.37 12.21
C GLU A 225 -5.96 15.42 11.09
N GLU A 226 -5.23 16.54 11.24
CA GLU A 226 -5.32 17.71 10.35
C GLU A 226 -4.95 17.44 8.89
N PRO A 227 -3.99 16.56 8.55
CA PRO A 227 -3.62 16.32 7.16
C PRO A 227 -4.78 15.92 6.24
N THR A 228 -5.78 15.25 6.78
CA THR A 228 -6.95 14.76 6.01
C THR A 228 -8.26 15.48 6.33
N ALA A 229 -8.25 16.36 7.30
CA ALA A 229 -9.46 16.98 7.85
C ALA A 229 -10.33 17.73 6.83
N ASP A 230 -9.74 18.28 5.78
CA ASP A 230 -10.44 19.04 4.74
C ASP A 230 -10.76 18.23 3.47
N PHE A 231 -10.52 16.92 3.43
CA PHE A 231 -10.71 16.10 2.21
C PHE A 231 -12.15 16.01 1.73
N TRP A 232 -13.11 16.35 2.55
CA TRP A 232 -14.52 16.51 2.19
C TRP A 232 -14.81 17.81 1.42
N ASP A 233 -13.92 18.82 1.51
CA ASP A 233 -14.08 20.13 0.88
C ASP A 233 -13.25 20.21 -0.42
N VAL A 234 -13.92 19.96 -1.53
CA VAL A 234 -13.29 19.98 -2.86
C VAL A 234 -12.65 21.34 -3.18
N ALA A 235 -13.24 22.45 -2.74
CA ALA A 235 -12.69 23.78 -2.99
C ALA A 235 -11.40 24.00 -2.18
N ALA A 236 -11.37 23.59 -0.93
CA ALA A 236 -10.16 23.63 -0.11
C ALA A 236 -9.04 22.73 -0.68
N CYS A 237 -9.40 21.62 -1.28
CA CYS A 237 -8.48 20.68 -1.96
C CYS A 237 -8.06 21.14 -3.37
N GLY A 238 -8.27 22.40 -3.72
CA GLY A 238 -7.89 22.94 -5.04
C GLY A 238 -8.71 22.39 -6.21
N GLY A 239 -9.95 22.01 -5.97
CA GLY A 239 -10.85 21.43 -6.97
C GLY A 239 -10.70 19.90 -7.13
N ILE A 240 -9.90 19.26 -6.31
CA ILE A 240 -9.67 17.80 -6.35
C ILE A 240 -10.67 17.11 -5.41
N GLU A 241 -11.53 16.27 -5.97
CA GLU A 241 -12.41 15.38 -5.21
C GLU A 241 -11.64 14.13 -4.81
N VAL A 242 -11.01 14.16 -3.63
CA VAL A 242 -10.03 13.16 -3.18
C VAL A 242 -10.60 11.73 -3.22
N GLY A 243 -11.86 11.56 -2.83
CA GLY A 243 -12.52 10.25 -2.80
C GLY A 243 -12.57 9.53 -4.16
N LYS A 244 -12.45 10.26 -5.28
CA LYS A 244 -12.41 9.64 -6.62
C LYS A 244 -11.08 8.96 -6.96
N TYR A 245 -10.05 9.27 -6.20
CA TYR A 245 -8.69 8.78 -6.47
C TYR A 245 -8.25 7.67 -5.53
N ILE A 246 -9.05 7.38 -4.48
CA ILE A 246 -8.72 6.41 -3.43
C ILE A 246 -9.65 5.20 -3.54
N ASP A 247 -9.13 4.00 -3.32
CA ASP A 247 -9.93 2.77 -3.27
C ASP A 247 -10.57 2.58 -1.91
N TYR A 248 -9.82 2.81 -0.84
CA TYR A 248 -10.27 2.67 0.55
C TYR A 248 -9.64 3.72 1.44
N ALA A 249 -10.42 4.19 2.40
CA ALA A 249 -9.95 5.00 3.51
C ALA A 249 -10.50 4.45 4.83
N TRP A 250 -9.70 4.52 5.88
CA TRP A 250 -10.11 4.12 7.23
C TRP A 250 -9.53 5.03 8.29
N SER A 251 -10.16 5.03 9.45
CA SER A 251 -9.77 5.88 10.57
C SER A 251 -8.42 5.44 11.16
N GLY A 252 -7.51 6.38 11.36
CA GLY A 252 -6.24 6.19 12.04
C GLY A 252 -6.32 6.09 13.57
N TYR A 253 -7.52 6.23 14.14
CA TYR A 253 -7.74 6.17 15.59
C TYR A 253 -7.87 4.74 16.13
N VAL A 254 -7.18 3.79 15.52
CA VAL A 254 -7.23 2.36 15.84
C VAL A 254 -6.87 2.07 17.30
N GLU A 255 -5.92 2.81 17.87
CA GLU A 255 -5.52 2.64 19.27
C GLU A 255 -6.66 2.99 20.25
N GLN A 256 -7.50 3.96 19.90
CA GLN A 256 -8.67 4.30 20.71
C GLN A 256 -9.77 3.23 20.64
N ILE A 257 -9.91 2.58 19.48
CA ILE A 257 -10.84 1.45 19.33
C ILE A 257 -10.37 0.25 20.16
N TYR A 258 -9.07 0.01 20.22
CA TYR A 258 -8.50 -1.07 21.04
C TYR A 258 -8.79 -0.89 22.53
N GLN A 259 -8.78 0.33 23.04
CA GLN A 259 -9.13 0.64 24.44
C GLN A 259 -10.62 0.46 24.74
N VAL A 260 -11.48 0.59 23.76
CA VAL A 260 -12.94 0.42 23.91
C VAL A 260 -13.35 -1.04 23.96
N VAL A 261 -12.57 -1.92 23.37
CA VAL A 261 -12.91 -3.36 23.22
C VAL A 261 -12.13 -4.24 24.21
N ASP A 262 -11.36 -3.66 25.13
CA ASP A 262 -10.68 -4.44 26.15
C ASP A 262 -11.69 -5.04 27.15
N PRO A 263 -12.02 -6.34 27.04
CA PRO A 263 -12.98 -7.00 27.92
C PRO A 263 -12.48 -7.12 29.38
N TYR A 264 -11.19 -6.84 29.59
CA TYR A 264 -10.54 -6.96 30.91
C TYR A 264 -10.46 -5.62 31.64
N ASN A 265 -10.83 -4.51 30.99
CA ASN A 265 -10.90 -3.20 31.63
C ASN A 265 -12.23 -2.49 31.35
N PRO A 266 -13.35 -3.06 31.83
CA PRO A 266 -14.69 -2.50 31.56
C PRO A 266 -14.95 -1.14 32.21
N GLY A 267 -14.03 -0.65 33.05
CA GLY A 267 -14.10 0.66 33.72
C GLY A 267 -13.07 1.68 33.19
N GLY A 268 -12.31 1.33 32.16
CA GLY A 268 -11.38 2.27 31.53
C GLY A 268 -12.12 3.45 30.91
N THR A 269 -11.46 4.61 30.87
CA THR A 269 -11.94 5.83 30.20
C THR A 269 -11.88 5.65 28.67
N GLY A 270 -12.50 4.60 28.15
CA GLY A 270 -12.58 4.34 26.72
C GLY A 270 -13.49 5.34 26.00
N VAL A 271 -13.21 5.54 24.73
CA VAL A 271 -14.08 6.32 23.84
C VAL A 271 -15.47 5.66 23.81
N SER A 272 -16.51 6.47 23.95
CA SER A 272 -17.89 5.95 23.97
C SER A 272 -18.22 5.25 22.65
N THR A 273 -19.13 4.28 22.70
CA THR A 273 -19.64 3.57 21.51
C THR A 273 -20.24 4.51 20.45
N GLU A 274 -20.52 5.76 20.79
CA GLU A 274 -20.97 6.79 19.84
C GLU A 274 -19.84 7.25 18.91
N HIS A 275 -18.59 7.19 19.33
CA HIS A 275 -17.42 7.47 18.46
C HIS A 275 -17.16 6.37 17.42
N ILE A 276 -17.56 5.15 17.70
CA ILE A 276 -17.41 4.02 16.78
C ILE A 276 -18.47 4.04 15.66
N ARG A 277 -19.57 4.78 15.88
CA ARG A 277 -20.69 4.86 14.94
C ARG A 277 -20.65 6.04 13.97
N LYS A 278 -19.67 6.88 14.08
CA LYS A 278 -19.40 7.96 13.13
C LYS A 278 -18.35 7.52 12.14
#